data_f0a3d3fcbade8fd072365a412d1965d0
#
_entry.id   f0a3d3fcbade8fd072365a412d1965d0
#
_cell.length_a   1.000
_cell.length_b   1.000
_cell.length_c   1.000
_cell.angle_alpha   90.00
_cell.angle_beta   90.00
_cell.angle_gamma   90.00
#
_symmetry.space_group_name_H-M   'P 1'
#
loop_
_entity.id
_entity.type
_entity.pdbx_description
1 polymer ?
#
loop_
_entity_poly.entity_id
_entity_poly.type
_entity_poly.pdbx_seq_one_letter_code
_entity_poly.pdbx_strand_id
1 'polypeptide(L)'
;MGYINSGKAAGATVHHGGERHGNEGFFIKPTIFTDVHPGMKIVKEEIFGPVAVIIKFQEETEVVEMANNTSYGLAAHLFTQDVNRAIRMAHAVEAGTTWVCLFFLMSHFVWTDCEFLGKLRVEC
;
A
#
# COMPACT_ATOMS: atom_id res chain seq x y z
N MET A 1 -6.13 13.15 9.51
CA MET A 1 -6.51 12.56 10.82
C MET A 1 -7.80 11.73 10.76
N GLY A 2 -8.84 12.12 10.01
CA GLY A 2 -10.11 11.38 9.96
C GLY A 2 -9.93 9.90 9.58
N TYR A 3 -9.16 9.60 8.54
CA TYR A 3 -8.86 8.21 8.14
C TYR A 3 -8.06 7.44 9.19
N ILE A 4 -7.07 8.08 9.82
CA ILE A 4 -6.30 7.45 10.89
C ILE A 4 -7.21 7.04 12.05
N ASN A 5 -8.10 7.94 12.46
CA ASN A 5 -9.06 7.65 13.52
C ASN A 5 -10.06 6.55 13.11
N SER A 6 -10.51 6.53 11.84
CA SER A 6 -11.40 5.47 11.36
C SER A 6 -10.73 4.10 11.34
N GLY A 7 -9.44 4.02 10.97
CA GLY A 7 -8.69 2.78 11.01
C GLY A 7 -8.54 2.24 12.43
N LYS A 8 -8.18 3.12 13.37
CA LYS A 8 -8.12 2.77 14.81
C LYS A 8 -9.48 2.27 15.34
N ALA A 9 -10.54 2.99 15.02
CA ALA A 9 -11.89 2.63 15.47
C ALA A 9 -12.39 1.32 14.86
N ALA A 10 -11.94 0.98 13.65
CA ALA A 10 -12.26 -0.28 12.99
C ALA A 10 -11.39 -1.47 13.46
N GLY A 11 -10.45 -1.26 14.38
CA GLY A 11 -9.62 -2.31 14.96
C GLY A 11 -8.33 -2.61 14.20
N ALA A 12 -7.93 -1.78 13.22
CA ALA A 12 -6.63 -1.91 12.58
C ALA A 12 -5.49 -1.64 13.56
N THR A 13 -4.41 -2.40 13.45
CA THR A 13 -3.20 -2.21 14.25
C THR A 13 -2.40 -1.04 13.70
N VAL A 14 -2.12 -0.04 14.54
CA VAL A 14 -1.17 1.04 14.19
C VAL A 14 0.24 0.53 14.45
N HIS A 15 0.92 0.11 13.37
CA HIS A 15 2.31 -0.35 13.46
C HIS A 15 3.28 0.81 13.68
N HIS A 16 3.01 1.97 13.08
CA HIS A 16 3.82 3.18 13.23
C HIS A 16 2.96 4.44 13.11
N GLY A 17 3.34 5.53 13.79
CA GLY A 17 2.70 6.83 13.69
C GLY A 17 1.30 6.89 14.31
N GLY A 18 0.32 7.28 13.54
CA GLY A 18 -1.08 7.33 13.99
C GLY A 18 -1.49 8.58 14.74
N GLU A 19 -0.67 9.64 14.72
CA GLU A 19 -0.91 10.88 15.48
C GLU A 19 -0.34 12.11 14.78
N ARG A 20 -0.72 13.28 15.25
CA ARG A 20 -0.11 14.54 14.82
C ARG A 20 1.32 14.63 15.32
N HIS A 21 2.15 15.34 14.56
CA HIS A 21 3.49 15.70 14.99
C HIS A 21 3.46 17.14 15.55
N GLY A 22 3.69 17.25 16.87
CA GLY A 22 3.70 18.54 17.55
C GLY A 22 2.33 19.24 17.63
N ASN A 23 2.33 20.48 18.08
CA ASN A 23 1.14 21.30 18.30
C ASN A 23 1.04 22.45 17.30
N GLU A 24 2.08 22.70 16.51
CA GLU A 24 2.12 23.74 15.50
C GLU A 24 1.94 23.18 14.10
N GLY A 25 1.26 23.92 13.22
CA GLY A 25 1.01 23.53 11.84
C GLY A 25 0.09 22.31 11.69
N PHE A 26 0.18 21.64 10.53
CA PHE A 26 -0.69 20.52 10.14
C PHE A 26 0.11 19.23 9.87
N PHE A 27 1.19 19.01 10.61
CA PHE A 27 2.05 17.86 10.43
C PHE A 27 1.44 16.61 11.06
N ILE A 28 1.49 15.52 10.29
CA ILE A 28 1.03 14.19 10.71
C ILE A 28 2.22 13.25 10.59
N LYS A 29 2.45 12.42 11.60
CA LYS A 29 3.50 11.39 11.55
C LYS A 29 3.18 10.38 10.46
N PRO A 30 4.16 9.93 9.66
CA PRO A 30 3.98 8.80 8.76
C PRO A 30 3.32 7.65 9.52
N THR A 31 2.26 7.10 8.94
CA THR A 31 1.42 6.12 9.64
C THR A 31 1.34 4.83 8.84
N ILE A 32 1.55 3.71 9.50
CA ILE A 32 1.45 2.37 8.90
C ILE A 32 0.42 1.57 9.68
N PHE A 33 -0.58 1.05 8.95
CA PHE A 33 -1.57 0.12 9.48
C PHE A 33 -1.29 -1.30 9.02
N THR A 34 -1.47 -2.26 9.95
CA THR A 34 -1.44 -3.70 9.72
C THR A 34 -2.72 -4.34 10.28
N ASP A 35 -2.88 -5.65 10.06
CA ASP A 35 -4.02 -6.44 10.53
C ASP A 35 -5.37 -5.80 10.14
N VAL A 36 -5.45 -5.37 8.90
CA VAL A 36 -6.62 -4.70 8.35
C VAL A 36 -7.53 -5.69 7.62
N HIS A 37 -8.83 -5.38 7.61
CA HIS A 37 -9.82 -6.13 6.84
C HIS A 37 -10.18 -5.41 5.53
N PRO A 38 -10.47 -6.14 4.43
CA PRO A 38 -10.84 -5.54 3.14
C PRO A 38 -12.04 -4.60 3.21
N GLY A 39 -12.91 -4.77 4.20
CA GLY A 39 -14.08 -3.91 4.43
C GLY A 39 -13.80 -2.55 5.07
N MET A 40 -12.61 -2.35 5.61
CA MET A 40 -12.27 -1.11 6.31
C MET A 40 -12.19 0.09 5.35
N LYS A 41 -12.63 1.25 5.81
CA LYS A 41 -12.59 2.51 5.04
C LYS A 41 -11.18 2.85 4.57
N ILE A 42 -10.16 2.63 5.42
CA ILE A 42 -8.74 2.86 5.11
C ILE A 42 -8.18 1.92 4.03
N VAL A 43 -8.87 0.81 3.73
CA VAL A 43 -8.53 -0.11 2.64
C VAL A 43 -9.24 0.28 1.35
N LYS A 44 -10.50 0.68 1.42
CA LYS A 44 -11.34 0.94 0.25
C LYS A 44 -11.16 2.33 -0.35
N GLU A 45 -10.90 3.33 0.49
CA GLU A 45 -10.87 4.71 0.04
C GLU A 45 -9.43 5.23 -0.04
N GLU A 46 -9.17 6.11 -0.98
CA GLU A 46 -7.88 6.76 -1.13
C GLU A 46 -7.63 7.76 0.01
N ILE A 47 -6.45 7.66 0.63
CA ILE A 47 -6.04 8.55 1.71
C ILE A 47 -5.00 9.53 1.18
N PHE A 48 -5.40 10.80 1.03
CA PHE A 48 -4.46 11.87 0.72
C PHE A 48 -3.70 12.25 1.98
N GLY A 49 -2.54 11.61 2.19
CA GLY A 49 -1.71 11.85 3.37
C GLY A 49 -0.67 10.75 3.58
N PRO A 50 0.22 10.89 4.57
CA PRO A 50 1.32 9.96 4.83
C PRO A 50 0.81 8.71 5.57
N VAL A 51 -0.05 7.94 4.93
CA VAL A 51 -0.66 6.74 5.51
C VAL A 51 -0.50 5.57 4.54
N ALA A 52 0.08 4.49 5.01
CA ALA A 52 0.18 3.23 4.29
C ALA A 52 -0.61 2.13 5.01
N VAL A 53 -1.18 1.22 4.23
CA VAL A 53 -1.89 0.05 4.72
C VAL A 53 -1.19 -1.19 4.16
N ILE A 54 -0.80 -2.10 5.03
CA ILE A 54 -0.12 -3.36 4.67
C ILE A 54 -1.09 -4.51 4.89
N ILE A 55 -1.31 -5.30 3.84
CA ILE A 55 -2.16 -6.48 3.86
C ILE A 55 -1.29 -7.68 3.52
N LYS A 56 -1.34 -8.72 4.35
CA LYS A 56 -0.69 -10.01 4.07
C LYS A 56 -1.59 -10.85 3.20
N PHE A 57 -1.00 -11.62 2.32
CA PHE A 57 -1.69 -12.62 1.50
C PHE A 57 -0.87 -13.91 1.48
N GLN A 58 -1.48 -15.01 1.06
CA GLN A 58 -0.82 -16.32 0.95
C GLN A 58 -0.70 -16.76 -0.50
N GLU A 59 -1.71 -16.50 -1.31
CA GLU A 59 -1.78 -16.94 -2.70
C GLU A 59 -1.84 -15.77 -3.69
N GLU A 60 -1.25 -15.95 -4.88
CA GLU A 60 -1.27 -14.93 -5.93
C GLU A 60 -2.69 -14.55 -6.37
N THR A 61 -3.61 -15.51 -6.42
CA THR A 61 -5.01 -15.27 -6.77
C THR A 61 -5.70 -14.36 -5.76
N GLU A 62 -5.42 -14.55 -4.47
CA GLU A 62 -5.95 -13.73 -3.40
C GLU A 62 -5.51 -12.27 -3.54
N VAL A 63 -4.22 -12.02 -3.78
CA VAL A 63 -3.72 -10.66 -3.91
C VAL A 63 -4.22 -9.96 -5.17
N VAL A 64 -4.41 -10.70 -6.27
CA VAL A 64 -4.98 -10.14 -7.51
C VAL A 64 -6.43 -9.72 -7.27
N GLU A 65 -7.25 -10.56 -6.62
CA GLU A 65 -8.62 -10.21 -6.26
C GLU A 65 -8.68 -8.98 -5.35
N MET A 66 -7.82 -8.91 -4.33
CA MET A 66 -7.75 -7.76 -3.44
C MET A 66 -7.31 -6.49 -4.17
N ALA A 67 -6.32 -6.58 -5.04
CA ALA A 67 -5.80 -5.43 -5.80
C ALA A 67 -6.85 -4.88 -6.78
N ASN A 68 -7.66 -5.75 -7.39
CA ASN A 68 -8.69 -5.37 -8.35
C ASN A 68 -10.02 -4.99 -7.68
N ASN A 69 -10.21 -5.29 -6.39
CA ASN A 69 -11.42 -4.93 -5.65
C ASN A 69 -11.40 -3.45 -5.20
N THR A 70 -11.27 -2.56 -6.18
CA THR A 70 -11.24 -1.11 -6.00
C THR A 70 -11.89 -0.42 -7.19
N SER A 71 -12.40 0.80 -6.98
CA SER A 71 -12.86 1.68 -8.06
C SER A 71 -11.73 2.50 -8.69
N TYR A 72 -10.52 2.39 -8.17
CA TYR A 72 -9.32 3.05 -8.66
C TYR A 72 -8.51 2.09 -9.54
N GLY A 73 -7.69 2.61 -10.42
CA GLY A 73 -6.89 1.78 -11.32
C GLY A 73 -5.78 2.59 -12.00
N LEU A 74 -5.23 3.61 -11.34
CA LEU A 74 -4.21 4.47 -11.93
C LEU A 74 -2.90 3.72 -12.14
N ALA A 75 -2.37 3.12 -11.07
CA ALA A 75 -1.07 2.46 -11.14
C ALA A 75 -0.93 1.33 -10.12
N ALA A 76 -0.08 0.36 -10.46
CA ALA A 76 0.37 -0.70 -9.58
C ALA A 76 1.89 -0.85 -9.64
N HIS A 77 2.48 -1.30 -8.54
CA HIS A 77 3.90 -1.64 -8.45
C HIS A 77 4.06 -3.08 -8.01
N LEU A 78 4.88 -3.83 -8.73
CA LEU A 78 5.21 -5.22 -8.42
C LEU A 78 6.70 -5.34 -8.12
N PHE A 79 7.01 -6.06 -7.06
CA PHE A 79 8.39 -6.38 -6.67
C PHE A 79 8.55 -7.89 -6.67
N THR A 80 9.38 -8.44 -7.56
CA THR A 80 9.65 -9.88 -7.64
C THR A 80 10.96 -10.13 -8.37
N GLN A 81 11.59 -11.26 -8.09
CA GLN A 81 12.78 -11.73 -8.82
C GLN A 81 12.42 -12.72 -9.95
N ASP A 82 11.19 -13.21 -9.97
CA ASP A 82 10.69 -14.13 -10.98
C ASP A 82 10.02 -13.36 -12.12
N VAL A 83 10.64 -13.37 -13.29
CA VAL A 83 10.14 -12.68 -14.48
C VAL A 83 8.79 -13.24 -14.96
N ASN A 84 8.55 -14.54 -14.81
CA ASN A 84 7.28 -15.15 -15.21
C ASN A 84 6.14 -14.69 -14.28
N ARG A 85 6.42 -14.61 -12.98
CA ARG A 85 5.51 -14.03 -12.00
C ARG A 85 5.24 -12.56 -12.30
N ALA A 86 6.28 -11.79 -12.59
CA ALA A 86 6.17 -10.38 -12.95
C ALA A 86 5.20 -10.16 -14.11
N ILE A 87 5.38 -10.90 -15.20
CA ILE A 87 4.53 -10.79 -16.39
C ILE A 87 3.10 -11.22 -16.08
N ARG A 88 2.93 -12.37 -15.43
CA ARG A 88 1.61 -12.90 -15.08
C ARG A 88 0.84 -11.93 -14.20
N MET A 89 1.47 -11.39 -13.15
CA MET A 89 0.85 -10.46 -12.24
C MET A 89 0.56 -9.11 -12.89
N ALA A 90 1.46 -8.60 -13.74
CA ALA A 90 1.25 -7.35 -14.46
C ALA A 90 0.04 -7.41 -15.40
N HIS A 91 -0.24 -8.59 -15.98
CA HIS A 91 -1.42 -8.80 -16.82
C HIS A 91 -2.71 -9.03 -16.01
N ALA A 92 -2.58 -9.51 -14.77
CA ALA A 92 -3.74 -9.82 -13.92
C ALA A 92 -4.26 -8.62 -13.15
N VAL A 93 -3.41 -7.62 -12.85
CA VAL A 93 -3.80 -6.42 -12.10
C VAL A 93 -4.44 -5.39 -13.04
N GLU A 94 -5.62 -4.91 -12.69
CA GLU A 94 -6.40 -3.91 -13.44
C GLU A 94 -5.91 -2.49 -13.13
N ALA A 95 -4.74 -2.14 -13.66
CA ALA A 95 -4.17 -0.80 -13.53
C ALA A 95 -3.73 -0.25 -14.89
N GLY A 96 -3.89 1.06 -15.07
CA GLY A 96 -3.48 1.75 -16.30
C GLY A 96 -1.97 1.70 -16.53
N THR A 97 -1.19 1.66 -15.46
CA THR A 97 0.26 1.47 -15.50
C THR A 97 0.67 0.47 -14.45
N THR A 98 1.41 -0.55 -14.83
CA THR A 98 2.02 -1.50 -13.90
C THR A 98 3.54 -1.42 -14.01
N TRP A 99 4.19 -1.06 -12.94
CA TRP A 99 5.65 -1.02 -12.84
C TRP A 99 6.17 -2.27 -12.16
N VAL A 100 7.16 -2.90 -12.77
CA VAL A 100 7.78 -4.11 -12.24
C VAL A 100 9.22 -3.80 -11.85
N CYS A 101 9.53 -3.97 -10.58
CA CYS A 101 10.89 -3.88 -10.07
C CYS A 101 11.43 -5.29 -9.85
N LEU A 102 12.35 -5.70 -10.73
CA LEU A 102 13.13 -6.92 -10.54
C LEU A 102 14.22 -6.60 -9.52
N PHE A 103 14.08 -7.08 -8.31
CA PHE A 103 15.00 -6.79 -7.21
C PHE A 103 16.34 -7.51 -7.43
N PHE A 104 17.24 -6.88 -8.15
CA PHE A 104 18.64 -7.26 -8.17
C PHE A 104 19.45 -6.12 -7.53
N LEU A 105 19.97 -6.36 -6.31
CA LEU A 105 20.90 -5.47 -5.60
C LEU A 105 20.39 -4.06 -5.26
N MET A 106 19.59 -3.95 -4.21
CA MET A 106 19.53 -2.67 -3.51
C MET A 106 19.83 -2.83 -2.02
N SER A 107 21.05 -3.24 -1.71
CA SER A 107 21.57 -3.03 -0.34
C SER A 107 21.97 -1.57 -0.08
N HIS A 108 21.89 -0.66 -1.06
CA HIS A 108 22.40 0.71 -0.93
C HIS A 108 21.68 1.80 -1.73
N PHE A 109 20.45 1.66 -2.19
CA PHE A 109 19.72 2.78 -2.78
C PHE A 109 18.41 3.03 -2.05
N VAL A 110 18.52 3.81 -1.06
CA VAL A 110 17.85 5.01 -0.59
C VAL A 110 16.70 5.46 -1.50
N TRP A 111 15.54 5.43 -0.90
CA TRP A 111 14.48 6.39 -0.88
C TRP A 111 14.84 7.76 -1.48
N THR A 112 14.77 7.92 -2.76
CA THR A 112 14.58 9.22 -3.39
C THR A 112 13.57 9.05 -4.50
N ASP A 113 12.48 9.78 -4.36
CA ASP A 113 11.49 10.04 -5.40
C ASP A 113 10.57 8.87 -5.83
N CYS A 114 9.94 8.20 -4.88
CA CYS A 114 8.64 7.65 -5.15
C CYS A 114 7.59 8.63 -4.64
N GLU A 115 7.46 9.74 -5.35
CA GLU A 115 6.32 10.62 -5.19
C GLU A 115 5.05 9.84 -5.52
N PHE A 116 4.27 9.60 -4.48
CA PHE A 116 2.84 9.58 -4.53
C PHE A 116 2.17 8.58 -5.47
N LEU A 117 2.22 7.30 -5.18
CA LEU A 117 1.23 6.37 -5.71
C LEU A 117 0.86 5.28 -4.70
N GLY A 118 -0.27 5.49 -4.16
CA GLY A 118 -1.29 4.71 -3.53
C GLY A 118 -1.09 3.24 -3.21
N LYS A 119 -1.26 2.97 -2.01
CA LYS A 119 -2.10 2.04 -1.27
C LYS A 119 -1.71 0.59 -1.11
N LEU A 120 -0.97 -0.10 -1.94
CA LEU A 120 -0.71 -1.51 -1.66
C LEU A 120 0.78 -1.82 -1.79
N ARG A 121 1.46 -1.98 -0.65
CA ARG A 121 2.73 -2.69 -0.62
C ARG A 121 2.44 -4.15 -0.31
N VAL A 122 2.66 -5.00 -1.29
CA VAL A 122 2.51 -6.44 -1.15
C VAL A 122 3.90 -7.02 -0.95
N GLU A 123 4.17 -7.58 0.23
CA GLU A 123 5.41 -8.30 0.52
C GLU A 123 5.13 -9.81 0.45
N CYS A 124 5.93 -10.51 -0.37
CA CYS A 124 5.99 -11.97 -0.39
C CYS A 124 6.95 -12.47 0.67
#